data_4bc04031c006bbcb466ae3f9e699e2e6
#
_entry.id   4bc04031c006bbcb466ae3f9e699e2e6
#
_cell.length_a   1.000
_cell.length_b   1.000
_cell.length_c   1.000
_cell.angle_alpha   90.00
_cell.angle_beta   90.00
_cell.angle_gamma   90.00
#
_symmetry.space_group_name_H-M   'P 1'
#
loop_
_entity.id
_entity.type
_entity.pdbx_description
1 polymer ?
#
loop_
_entity_poly.entity_id
_entity_poly.type
_entity_poly.pdbx_seq_one_letter_code
_entity_poly.pdbx_strand_id
1 'polypeptide(L)'
;MAVLENKVAVITGGTRGLGLGIAQAYAAEGAVVVIAGRSKSTLDTAIAELEANGVRAAGTICDVGDLEQVEALGAFAVEAFGKIDIWVNNAGLSAPYGPTAALPTSAFMRVVNTNIVGVYNGSMVALRHMLPNRSGKLINLLGRGSNDRDGVNFQNAYAASKAWVRSFTLTLARENEDSGVGIFAFNPGLVETDMMRHVEAVQGFEQRLKPLETVMRLWANPPEIPAQKALWLASSATDGKTGLMVSVLTRRRMMGGLLREAVRRVTGQPAADTPLDIRTLTSEHQQD
;
A
#
# COMPACT_ATOMS: atom_id res chain seq x y z
N MET A 1 23.32 -13.80 -7.12
CA MET A 1 23.47 -12.69 -6.18
C MET A 1 22.09 -12.19 -5.83
N ALA A 2 21.84 -11.95 -4.56
CA ALA A 2 20.59 -11.38 -4.10
C ALA A 2 20.42 -9.96 -4.67
N VAL A 3 19.21 -9.65 -5.16
CA VAL A 3 18.94 -8.44 -5.94
C VAL A 3 19.00 -7.16 -5.09
N LEU A 4 18.78 -7.26 -3.78
CA LEU A 4 18.80 -6.16 -2.81
C LEU A 4 19.87 -6.35 -1.72
N GLU A 5 20.92 -7.08 -2.01
CA GLU A 5 21.98 -7.35 -1.04
C GLU A 5 22.55 -6.06 -0.46
N ASN A 6 22.63 -5.99 0.88
CA ASN A 6 23.09 -4.82 1.64
C ASN A 6 22.26 -3.53 1.46
N LYS A 7 21.05 -3.60 0.90
CA LYS A 7 20.12 -2.47 0.85
C LYS A 7 19.33 -2.38 2.15
N VAL A 8 19.05 -1.16 2.59
CA VAL A 8 18.20 -0.86 3.75
C VAL A 8 16.87 -0.33 3.22
N ALA A 9 15.79 -1.05 3.54
CA ALA A 9 14.44 -0.72 3.07
C ALA A 9 13.52 -0.38 4.24
N VAL A 10 12.94 0.81 4.23
CA VAL A 10 11.89 1.24 5.17
C VAL A 10 10.54 1.01 4.54
N ILE A 11 9.62 0.33 5.27
CA ILE A 11 8.28 -0.02 4.77
C ILE A 11 7.23 0.41 5.81
N THR A 12 6.48 1.46 5.50
CA THR A 12 5.38 1.91 6.36
C THR A 12 4.19 0.97 6.23
N GLY A 13 3.49 0.67 7.35
CA GLY A 13 2.43 -0.33 7.36
C GLY A 13 2.94 -1.74 7.04
N GLY A 14 4.18 -2.06 7.43
CA GLY A 14 4.87 -3.32 7.13
C GLY A 14 4.51 -4.49 8.03
N THR A 15 3.57 -4.33 8.97
CA THR A 15 3.27 -5.34 9.99
C THR A 15 2.28 -6.42 9.55
N ARG A 16 1.63 -6.28 8.40
CA ARG A 16 0.67 -7.24 7.85
C ARG A 16 0.40 -7.02 6.36
N GLY A 17 -0.32 -7.96 5.76
CA GLY A 17 -0.82 -7.86 4.39
C GLY A 17 0.25 -7.55 3.36
N LEU A 18 0.00 -6.60 2.46
CA LEU A 18 0.94 -6.26 1.39
C LEU A 18 2.28 -5.73 1.91
N GLY A 19 2.26 -4.88 2.95
CA GLY A 19 3.48 -4.32 3.53
C GLY A 19 4.41 -5.39 4.08
N LEU A 20 3.87 -6.39 4.79
CA LEU A 20 4.64 -7.54 5.27
C LEU A 20 5.13 -8.40 4.10
N GLY A 21 4.28 -8.67 3.09
CA GLY A 21 4.70 -9.39 1.89
C GLY A 21 5.83 -8.68 1.12
N ILE A 22 5.83 -7.34 1.07
CA ILE A 22 6.95 -6.57 0.50
C ILE A 22 8.21 -6.73 1.37
N ALA A 23 8.09 -6.65 2.69
CA ALA A 23 9.21 -6.83 3.61
C ALA A 23 9.84 -8.22 3.45
N GLN A 24 9.03 -9.28 3.39
CA GLN A 24 9.48 -10.65 3.15
C GLN A 24 10.18 -10.80 1.79
N ALA A 25 9.59 -10.24 0.72
CA ALA A 25 10.17 -10.31 -0.62
C ALA A 25 11.52 -9.58 -0.70
N TYR A 26 11.66 -8.41 -0.06
CA TYR A 26 12.91 -7.65 -0.04
C TYR A 26 13.98 -8.36 0.79
N ALA A 27 13.58 -8.89 1.92
CA ALA A 27 14.42 -9.64 2.81
C ALA A 27 14.97 -10.94 2.18
N ALA A 28 14.14 -11.68 1.48
CA ALA A 28 14.56 -12.87 0.73
C ALA A 28 15.63 -12.56 -0.35
N GLU A 29 15.70 -11.30 -0.77
CA GLU A 29 16.69 -10.80 -1.74
C GLU A 29 17.82 -10.01 -1.07
N GLY A 30 18.06 -10.22 0.22
CA GLY A 30 19.23 -9.75 0.96
C GLY A 30 19.12 -8.34 1.52
N ALA A 31 17.94 -7.71 1.48
CA ALA A 31 17.74 -6.42 2.13
C ALA A 31 17.64 -6.55 3.65
N VAL A 32 18.15 -5.56 4.35
CA VAL A 32 17.74 -5.25 5.73
C VAL A 32 16.43 -4.51 5.67
N VAL A 33 15.43 -4.94 6.44
CA VAL A 33 14.10 -4.33 6.42
C VAL A 33 13.77 -3.64 7.74
N VAL A 34 13.30 -2.40 7.64
CA VAL A 34 12.76 -1.63 8.77
C VAL A 34 11.27 -1.46 8.53
N ILE A 35 10.45 -2.07 9.39
CA ILE A 35 9.00 -2.01 9.27
C ILE A 35 8.39 -1.07 10.30
N ALA A 36 7.32 -0.40 9.93
CA ALA A 36 6.60 0.49 10.83
C ALA A 36 5.11 0.16 10.89
N GLY A 37 4.53 0.32 12.06
CA GLY A 37 3.11 0.11 12.31
C GLY A 37 2.67 0.79 13.60
N ARG A 38 1.37 0.89 13.84
CA ARG A 38 0.82 1.61 15.01
C ARG A 38 0.66 0.74 16.26
N SER A 39 0.66 -0.57 16.11
CA SER A 39 0.44 -1.53 17.22
C SER A 39 1.73 -2.26 17.54
N LYS A 40 2.14 -2.18 18.80
CA LYS A 40 3.34 -2.87 19.28
C LYS A 40 3.24 -4.39 19.10
N SER A 41 2.10 -4.98 19.45
CA SER A 41 1.92 -6.43 19.35
C SER A 41 2.05 -6.96 17.92
N THR A 42 1.43 -6.28 16.94
CA THR A 42 1.53 -6.68 15.54
C THR A 42 2.93 -6.41 14.96
N LEU A 43 3.62 -5.38 15.45
CA LEU A 43 4.99 -5.08 15.08
C LEU A 43 5.95 -6.15 15.58
N ASP A 44 5.87 -6.50 16.86
CA ASP A 44 6.73 -7.53 17.48
C ASP A 44 6.52 -8.90 16.79
N THR A 45 5.26 -9.26 16.48
CA THR A 45 4.95 -10.49 15.76
C THR A 45 5.58 -10.51 14.36
N ALA A 46 5.44 -9.41 13.61
CA ALA A 46 5.98 -9.32 12.25
C ALA A 46 7.52 -9.34 12.22
N ILE A 47 8.17 -8.69 13.18
CA ILE A 47 9.63 -8.75 13.33
C ILE A 47 10.08 -10.18 13.63
N ALA A 48 9.45 -10.85 14.61
CA ALA A 48 9.77 -12.22 14.96
C ALA A 48 9.58 -13.19 13.78
N GLU A 49 8.55 -13.00 12.96
CA GLU A 49 8.33 -13.79 11.74
C GLU A 49 9.45 -13.57 10.71
N LEU A 50 9.89 -12.33 10.50
CA LEU A 50 10.98 -12.03 9.59
C LEU A 50 12.30 -12.63 10.09
N GLU A 51 12.61 -12.46 11.36
CA GLU A 51 13.84 -12.98 11.99
C GLU A 51 13.90 -14.51 12.00
N ALA A 52 12.75 -15.18 12.20
CA ALA A 52 12.65 -16.64 12.13
C ALA A 52 13.04 -17.20 10.75
N ASN A 53 12.90 -16.38 9.70
CA ASN A 53 13.35 -16.70 8.34
C ASN A 53 14.80 -16.26 8.06
N GLY A 54 15.59 -15.92 9.09
CA GLY A 54 16.99 -15.51 8.97
C GLY A 54 17.21 -14.10 8.43
N VAL A 55 16.17 -13.27 8.46
CA VAL A 55 16.20 -11.90 7.93
C VAL A 55 16.68 -10.93 9.00
N ARG A 56 17.51 -9.96 8.58
CA ARG A 56 17.83 -8.79 9.42
C ARG A 56 16.67 -7.81 9.37
N ALA A 57 15.82 -7.84 10.38
CA ALA A 57 14.64 -6.98 10.49
C ALA A 57 14.70 -6.12 11.75
N ALA A 58 14.12 -4.94 11.68
CA ALA A 58 13.87 -4.08 12.83
C ALA A 58 12.56 -3.31 12.60
N GLY A 59 12.07 -2.62 13.61
CA GLY A 59 10.88 -1.81 13.43
C GLY A 59 10.59 -0.90 14.61
N THR A 60 9.74 0.08 14.37
CA THR A 60 9.30 1.02 15.39
C THR A 60 7.82 1.37 15.23
N ILE A 61 7.20 1.77 16.33
CA ILE A 61 5.83 2.29 16.31
C ILE A 61 5.85 3.62 15.56
N CYS A 62 4.97 3.77 14.56
CA CYS A 62 4.84 5.00 13.81
C CYS A 62 3.41 5.16 13.27
N ASP A 63 2.78 6.29 13.62
CA ASP A 63 1.64 6.82 12.87
C ASP A 63 2.20 7.73 11.78
N VAL A 64 1.99 7.36 10.51
CA VAL A 64 2.52 8.11 9.37
C VAL A 64 1.91 9.51 9.22
N GLY A 65 0.73 9.74 9.80
CA GLY A 65 0.11 11.07 9.87
C GLY A 65 0.81 12.06 10.79
N ASP A 66 1.72 11.58 11.65
CA ASP A 66 2.51 12.37 12.57
C ASP A 66 3.94 12.51 12.02
N LEU A 67 4.33 13.74 11.67
CA LEU A 67 5.64 14.00 11.06
C LEU A 67 6.80 13.64 12.00
N GLU A 68 6.70 13.93 13.29
CA GLU A 68 7.76 13.65 14.26
C GLU A 68 8.03 12.14 14.37
N GLN A 69 6.97 11.32 14.33
CA GLN A 69 7.11 9.86 14.35
C GLN A 69 7.73 9.33 13.05
N VAL A 70 7.42 9.94 11.89
CA VAL A 70 8.05 9.55 10.61
C VAL A 70 9.52 9.99 10.56
N GLU A 71 9.87 11.15 11.10
CA GLU A 71 11.26 11.59 11.24
C GLU A 71 12.03 10.65 12.19
N ALA A 72 11.42 10.25 13.31
CA ALA A 72 11.99 9.27 14.22
C ALA A 72 12.19 7.89 13.56
N LEU A 73 11.27 7.44 12.70
CA LEU A 73 11.43 6.22 11.91
C LEU A 73 12.63 6.31 10.95
N GLY A 74 12.80 7.43 10.26
CA GLY A 74 13.94 7.66 9.38
C GLY A 74 15.26 7.67 10.16
N ALA A 75 15.31 8.40 11.29
CA ALA A 75 16.47 8.44 12.18
C ALA A 75 16.83 7.05 12.72
N PHE A 76 15.83 6.29 13.19
CA PHE A 76 16.02 4.91 13.65
C PHE A 76 16.64 4.01 12.58
N ALA A 77 16.18 4.09 11.33
CA ALA A 77 16.74 3.29 10.24
C ALA A 77 18.20 3.65 9.96
N VAL A 78 18.56 4.93 10.01
CA VAL A 78 19.93 5.40 9.81
C VAL A 78 20.83 5.04 11.00
N GLU A 79 20.37 5.20 12.22
CA GLU A 79 21.11 4.84 13.43
C GLU A 79 21.42 3.32 13.47
N ALA A 80 20.42 2.50 13.17
CA ALA A 80 20.54 1.03 13.22
C ALA A 80 21.35 0.44 12.06
N PHE A 81 21.27 1.04 10.86
CA PHE A 81 21.80 0.42 9.63
C PHE A 81 22.60 1.36 8.73
N GLY A 82 22.81 2.60 9.15
CA GLY A 82 23.71 3.57 8.51
C GLY A 82 23.15 4.31 7.30
N LYS A 83 22.03 3.89 6.71
CA LYS A 83 21.47 4.48 5.50
C LYS A 83 20.00 4.10 5.26
N ILE A 84 19.41 4.74 4.25
CA ILE A 84 18.11 4.36 3.69
C ILE A 84 18.27 4.30 2.17
N ASP A 85 18.23 3.09 1.59
CA ASP A 85 18.27 2.88 0.12
C ASP A 85 16.88 2.87 -0.52
N ILE A 86 15.87 2.36 0.20
CA ILE A 86 14.52 2.17 -0.30
C ILE A 86 13.53 2.66 0.75
N TRP A 87 12.52 3.40 0.30
CA TRP A 87 11.39 3.80 1.14
C TRP A 87 10.08 3.46 0.45
N VAL A 88 9.22 2.69 1.13
CA VAL A 88 7.91 2.29 0.62
C VAL A 88 6.82 2.91 1.48
N ASN A 89 6.10 3.89 0.93
CA ASN A 89 4.89 4.43 1.52
C ASN A 89 3.72 3.49 1.23
N ASN A 90 3.60 2.43 2.05
CA ASN A 90 2.55 1.42 1.93
C ASN A 90 1.40 1.64 2.92
N ALA A 91 1.64 2.25 4.07
CA ALA A 91 0.58 2.53 5.04
C ALA A 91 -0.63 3.22 4.37
N GLY A 92 -1.82 2.69 4.63
CA GLY A 92 -3.05 3.22 4.06
C GLY A 92 -4.29 2.68 4.76
N LEU A 93 -5.37 3.44 4.68
CA LEU A 93 -6.69 3.08 5.19
C LEU A 93 -7.71 3.08 4.05
N SER A 94 -8.65 2.12 4.07
CA SER A 94 -9.86 2.20 3.28
C SER A 94 -10.82 3.22 3.88
N ALA A 95 -11.66 3.81 3.04
CA ALA A 95 -12.79 4.61 3.50
C ALA A 95 -14.04 3.72 3.63
N PRO A 96 -14.96 4.06 4.54
CA PRO A 96 -16.27 3.44 4.54
C PRO A 96 -16.98 3.64 3.20
N TYR A 97 -17.73 2.64 2.76
CA TYR A 97 -18.56 2.72 1.56
C TYR A 97 -19.86 3.46 1.84
N GLY A 98 -20.17 4.44 1.01
CA GLY A 98 -21.43 5.17 1.10
C GLY A 98 -21.39 6.52 0.40
N PRO A 99 -22.53 7.25 0.35
CA PRO A 99 -22.55 8.62 -0.10
C PRO A 99 -21.65 9.49 0.78
N THR A 100 -20.87 10.36 0.17
CA THR A 100 -19.93 11.23 0.88
C THR A 100 -20.61 12.07 1.96
N ALA A 101 -21.81 12.55 1.67
CA ALA A 101 -22.60 13.35 2.63
C ALA A 101 -23.08 12.59 3.87
N ALA A 102 -23.06 11.26 3.82
CA ALA A 102 -23.43 10.39 4.95
C ALA A 102 -22.24 9.82 5.71
N LEU A 103 -21.02 10.12 5.28
CA LEU A 103 -19.80 9.66 5.95
C LEU A 103 -19.50 10.54 7.17
N PRO A 104 -19.13 9.93 8.32
CA PRO A 104 -18.59 10.69 9.44
C PRO A 104 -17.34 11.47 9.00
N THR A 105 -17.29 12.77 9.34
CA THR A 105 -16.11 13.61 9.07
C THR A 105 -14.83 13.00 9.63
N SER A 106 -14.91 12.41 10.80
CA SER A 106 -13.78 11.72 11.44
C SER A 106 -13.25 10.55 10.61
N ALA A 107 -14.12 9.79 9.94
CA ALA A 107 -13.72 8.70 9.03
C ALA A 107 -13.02 9.24 7.78
N PHE A 108 -13.54 10.33 7.20
CA PHE A 108 -12.90 11.02 6.08
C PHE A 108 -11.50 11.51 6.46
N MET A 109 -11.37 12.21 7.59
CA MET A 109 -10.10 12.78 8.05
C MET A 109 -9.06 11.71 8.41
N ARG A 110 -9.46 10.54 8.93
CA ARG A 110 -8.53 9.44 9.15
C ARG A 110 -7.88 8.97 7.83
N VAL A 111 -8.66 8.90 6.75
CA VAL A 111 -8.14 8.54 5.42
C VAL A 111 -7.20 9.62 4.88
N VAL A 112 -7.57 10.90 4.98
CA VAL A 112 -6.73 12.03 4.58
C VAL A 112 -5.40 11.98 5.33
N ASN A 113 -5.45 11.84 6.65
CA ASN A 113 -4.25 11.86 7.49
C ASN A 113 -3.30 10.70 7.17
N THR A 114 -3.82 9.49 7.00
CA THR A 114 -2.96 8.34 6.69
C THR A 114 -2.52 8.32 5.23
N ASN A 115 -3.45 8.49 4.27
CA ASN A 115 -3.17 8.25 2.86
C ASN A 115 -2.55 9.44 2.13
N ILE A 116 -2.75 10.66 2.61
CA ILE A 116 -2.22 11.90 2.01
C ILE A 116 -1.07 12.43 2.85
N VAL A 117 -1.35 12.84 4.10
CA VAL A 117 -0.33 13.41 4.98
C VAL A 117 0.77 12.39 5.25
N GLY A 118 0.42 11.13 5.49
CA GLY A 118 1.39 10.06 5.73
C GLY A 118 2.30 9.79 4.53
N VAL A 119 1.76 9.81 3.31
CA VAL A 119 2.59 9.67 2.09
C VAL A 119 3.48 10.88 1.89
N TYR A 120 2.98 12.10 2.15
CA TYR A 120 3.79 13.31 2.11
C TYR A 120 4.94 13.23 3.11
N ASN A 121 4.67 12.98 4.38
CA ASN A 121 5.67 12.90 5.44
C ASN A 121 6.76 11.88 5.10
N GLY A 122 6.37 10.63 4.75
CA GLY A 122 7.32 9.58 4.38
C GLY A 122 8.16 9.93 3.15
N SER A 123 7.55 10.58 2.16
CA SER A 123 8.29 11.02 0.96
C SER A 123 9.32 12.10 1.29
N MET A 124 8.96 13.08 2.13
CA MET A 124 9.89 14.17 2.52
C MET A 124 11.04 13.64 3.36
N VAL A 125 10.75 12.74 4.31
CA VAL A 125 11.82 12.12 5.12
C VAL A 125 12.73 11.26 4.24
N ALA A 126 12.19 10.42 3.37
CA ALA A 126 12.99 9.62 2.44
C ALA A 126 13.91 10.47 1.57
N LEU A 127 13.39 11.53 0.96
CA LEU A 127 14.18 12.41 0.08
C LEU A 127 15.27 13.18 0.83
N ARG A 128 15.05 13.59 2.08
CA ARG A 128 16.10 14.23 2.90
C ARG A 128 17.33 13.31 3.06
N HIS A 129 17.15 11.99 3.09
CA HIS A 129 18.23 11.02 3.17
C HIS A 129 18.81 10.62 1.81
N MET A 130 17.97 10.59 0.77
CA MET A 130 18.36 10.07 -0.55
C MET A 130 19.02 11.13 -1.46
N LEU A 131 18.51 12.38 -1.44
CA LEU A 131 18.99 13.44 -2.33
C LEU A 131 20.45 13.80 -2.13
N PRO A 132 20.97 13.95 -0.88
CA PRO A 132 22.39 14.25 -0.67
C PRO A 132 23.31 13.16 -1.23
N ASN A 133 22.86 11.90 -1.20
CA ASN A 133 23.60 10.74 -1.68
C ASN A 133 23.37 10.47 -3.19
N ARG A 134 22.50 11.24 -3.84
CA ARG A 134 22.09 11.05 -5.24
C ARG A 134 21.72 9.58 -5.56
N SER A 135 21.13 8.90 -4.60
CA SER A 135 20.80 7.47 -4.70
C SER A 135 19.63 7.12 -3.79
N GLY A 136 18.75 6.26 -4.25
CA GLY A 136 17.63 5.74 -3.48
C GLY A 136 16.41 5.47 -4.34
N LYS A 137 15.44 4.78 -3.76
CA LYS A 137 14.17 4.44 -4.41
C LYS A 137 12.99 4.74 -3.49
N LEU A 138 12.15 5.69 -3.89
CA LEU A 138 10.91 6.03 -3.21
C LEU A 138 9.74 5.41 -3.97
N ILE A 139 8.95 4.57 -3.31
CA ILE A 139 7.80 3.87 -3.89
C ILE A 139 6.54 4.26 -3.14
N ASN A 140 5.62 4.96 -3.82
CA ASN A 140 4.34 5.36 -3.26
C ASN A 140 3.22 4.44 -3.77
N LEU A 141 2.47 3.81 -2.85
CA LEU A 141 1.41 2.88 -3.18
C LEU A 141 0.13 3.61 -3.59
N LEU A 142 -0.30 3.31 -4.80
CA LEU A 142 -1.57 3.71 -5.37
C LEU A 142 -2.70 2.74 -4.96
N GLY A 143 -3.85 2.91 -5.55
CA GLY A 143 -5.02 2.06 -5.39
C GLY A 143 -6.14 2.46 -6.35
N ARG A 144 -7.35 1.95 -6.09
CA ARG A 144 -8.54 2.34 -6.84
C ARG A 144 -8.74 3.85 -6.78
N GLY A 145 -9.13 4.46 -7.88
CA GLY A 145 -9.28 5.91 -8.03
C GLY A 145 -8.05 6.61 -8.62
N SER A 146 -6.87 6.02 -8.53
CA SER A 146 -5.65 6.67 -9.02
C SER A 146 -5.61 6.90 -10.54
N ASN A 147 -6.36 6.11 -11.32
CA ASN A 147 -6.43 6.20 -12.79
C ASN A 147 -7.84 6.54 -13.31
N ASP A 148 -8.81 6.71 -12.43
CA ASP A 148 -10.19 6.96 -12.80
C ASP A 148 -10.40 8.43 -13.11
N ARG A 149 -10.87 8.74 -14.33
CA ARG A 149 -11.14 10.10 -14.78
C ARG A 149 -12.47 10.63 -14.22
N ASP A 150 -13.43 9.73 -14.04
CA ASP A 150 -14.82 10.07 -13.70
C ASP A 150 -15.14 9.87 -12.20
N GLY A 151 -14.11 9.65 -11.39
CA GLY A 151 -14.28 9.37 -9.98
C GLY A 151 -14.70 7.93 -9.68
N VAL A 152 -14.84 7.62 -8.39
CA VAL A 152 -15.26 6.30 -7.91
C VAL A 152 -16.46 6.46 -7.00
N ASN A 153 -17.58 5.84 -7.37
CA ASN A 153 -18.79 5.90 -6.58
C ASN A 153 -18.60 5.27 -5.19
N PHE A 154 -19.10 5.96 -4.16
CA PHE A 154 -19.20 5.48 -2.78
C PHE A 154 -17.88 5.15 -2.06
N GLN A 155 -16.76 5.61 -2.59
CA GLN A 155 -15.43 5.51 -1.95
C GLN A 155 -14.64 6.82 -2.07
N ASN A 156 -15.29 7.96 -1.97
CA ASN A 156 -14.69 9.26 -2.31
C ASN A 156 -13.37 9.53 -1.56
N ALA A 157 -13.34 9.42 -0.22
CA ALA A 157 -12.14 9.73 0.55
C ALA A 157 -10.93 8.86 0.10
N TYR A 158 -11.13 7.55 -0.07
CA TYR A 158 -10.08 6.65 -0.50
C TYR A 158 -9.65 6.94 -1.94
N ALA A 159 -10.58 6.98 -2.87
CA ALA A 159 -10.29 7.15 -4.29
C ALA A 159 -9.61 8.51 -4.56
N ALA A 160 -10.12 9.60 -3.96
CA ALA A 160 -9.51 10.91 -4.05
C ALA A 160 -8.09 10.93 -3.45
N SER A 161 -7.87 10.25 -2.31
CA SER A 161 -6.53 10.15 -1.74
C SER A 161 -5.55 9.45 -2.69
N LYS A 162 -5.97 8.39 -3.36
CA LYS A 162 -5.10 7.65 -4.31
C LYS A 162 -4.87 8.40 -5.63
N ALA A 163 -5.83 9.21 -6.06
CA ALA A 163 -5.63 10.16 -7.17
C ALA A 163 -4.61 11.23 -6.79
N TRP A 164 -4.70 11.76 -5.57
CA TRP A 164 -3.72 12.71 -5.04
C TRP A 164 -2.32 12.10 -4.97
N VAL A 165 -2.16 10.90 -4.40
CA VAL A 165 -0.85 10.21 -4.31
C VAL A 165 -0.25 10.03 -5.70
N ARG A 166 -1.04 9.69 -6.71
CA ARG A 166 -0.55 9.59 -8.09
C ARG A 166 -0.02 10.92 -8.60
N SER A 167 -0.81 11.99 -8.50
CA SER A 167 -0.42 13.33 -8.95
C SER A 167 0.82 13.82 -8.23
N PHE A 168 0.84 13.71 -6.90
CA PHE A 168 1.97 14.06 -6.05
C PHE A 168 3.24 13.31 -6.45
N THR A 169 3.17 11.98 -6.60
CA THR A 169 4.35 11.16 -6.93
C THR A 169 4.93 11.52 -8.29
N LEU A 170 4.08 11.73 -9.30
CA LEU A 170 4.55 12.07 -10.64
C LEU A 170 5.13 13.49 -10.72
N THR A 171 4.58 14.43 -9.96
CA THR A 171 5.16 15.78 -9.83
C THR A 171 6.51 15.71 -9.14
N LEU A 172 6.58 15.02 -7.99
CA LEU A 172 7.82 14.85 -7.24
C LEU A 172 8.93 14.16 -8.07
N ALA A 173 8.57 13.21 -8.92
CA ALA A 173 9.51 12.57 -9.84
C ALA A 173 10.07 13.52 -10.88
N ARG A 174 9.25 14.43 -11.43
CA ARG A 174 9.71 15.45 -12.38
C ARG A 174 10.61 16.49 -11.74
N GLU A 175 10.25 16.94 -10.53
CA GLU A 175 11.04 17.91 -9.77
C GLU A 175 12.45 17.36 -9.41
N ASN A 176 12.62 16.04 -9.39
CA ASN A 176 13.85 15.35 -9.01
C ASN A 176 14.43 14.48 -10.15
N GLU A 177 14.15 14.80 -11.42
CA GLU A 177 14.51 13.97 -12.56
C GLU A 177 16.01 13.70 -12.65
N ASP A 178 16.85 14.70 -12.37
CA ASP A 178 18.31 14.61 -12.42
C ASP A 178 18.98 14.31 -11.07
N SER A 179 18.20 13.97 -10.05
CA SER A 179 18.69 13.79 -8.69
C SER A 179 19.46 12.47 -8.47
N GLY A 180 19.27 11.47 -9.33
CA GLY A 180 19.73 10.11 -9.14
C GLY A 180 18.81 9.26 -8.25
N VAL A 181 17.67 9.82 -7.77
CA VAL A 181 16.69 9.12 -6.96
C VAL A 181 15.53 8.62 -7.82
N GLY A 182 15.22 7.33 -7.76
CA GLY A 182 14.05 6.75 -8.43
C GLY A 182 12.78 6.99 -7.61
N ILE A 183 11.79 7.69 -8.17
CA ILE A 183 10.50 7.97 -7.51
C ILE A 183 9.40 7.31 -8.33
N PHE A 184 8.66 6.38 -7.72
CA PHE A 184 7.74 5.49 -8.43
C PHE A 184 6.34 5.48 -7.83
N ALA A 185 5.35 5.41 -8.71
CA ALA A 185 3.94 5.20 -8.36
C ALA A 185 3.56 3.73 -8.63
N PHE A 186 3.19 2.99 -7.58
CA PHE A 186 2.91 1.57 -7.68
C PHE A 186 1.46 1.23 -7.32
N ASN A 187 0.71 0.69 -8.29
CA ASN A 187 -0.64 0.17 -8.07
C ASN A 187 -0.60 -1.36 -7.91
N PRO A 188 -0.76 -1.88 -6.69
CA PRO A 188 -0.71 -3.32 -6.41
C PRO A 188 -1.94 -4.08 -6.95
N GLY A 189 -2.96 -3.39 -7.44
CA GLY A 189 -4.24 -3.98 -7.79
C GLY A 189 -5.07 -4.35 -6.56
N LEU A 190 -5.93 -5.35 -6.70
CA LEU A 190 -6.67 -5.93 -5.59
C LEU A 190 -5.78 -6.97 -4.90
N VAL A 191 -5.58 -6.81 -3.61
CA VAL A 191 -4.71 -7.69 -2.79
C VAL A 191 -5.55 -8.32 -1.69
N GLU A 192 -5.44 -9.63 -1.52
CA GLU A 192 -6.10 -10.38 -0.46
C GLU A 192 -5.51 -10.00 0.91
N THR A 193 -6.14 -9.03 1.56
CA THR A 193 -5.72 -8.50 2.87
C THR A 193 -6.93 -8.26 3.75
N ASP A 194 -6.70 -8.10 5.05
CA ASP A 194 -7.74 -7.72 5.99
C ASP A 194 -8.49 -6.44 5.58
N MET A 195 -7.78 -5.48 4.98
CA MET A 195 -8.39 -4.24 4.47
C MET A 195 -9.49 -4.50 3.43
N MET A 196 -9.38 -5.60 2.66
CA MET A 196 -10.36 -5.98 1.65
C MET A 196 -11.45 -6.87 2.21
N ARG A 197 -11.19 -7.61 3.29
CA ARG A 197 -12.17 -8.51 3.93
C ARG A 197 -13.03 -7.79 4.97
N HIS A 198 -12.44 -6.87 5.76
CA HIS A 198 -13.14 -6.09 6.77
C HIS A 198 -13.44 -4.70 6.20
N VAL A 199 -14.67 -4.52 5.75
CA VAL A 199 -15.11 -3.27 5.11
C VAL A 199 -16.14 -2.56 5.97
N GLU A 200 -16.06 -1.25 6.02
CA GLU A 200 -17.07 -0.41 6.66
C GLU A 200 -18.06 0.11 5.60
N ALA A 201 -19.33 0.18 5.93
CA ALA A 201 -20.36 0.76 5.08
C ALA A 201 -21.30 1.64 5.89
N VAL A 202 -21.80 2.70 5.29
CA VAL A 202 -22.89 3.48 5.86
C VAL A 202 -24.15 2.63 5.83
N GLN A 203 -24.98 2.75 6.87
CA GLN A 203 -26.25 2.05 7.02
C GLN A 203 -27.08 2.11 5.73
N GLY A 204 -27.56 0.95 5.28
CA GLY A 204 -28.33 0.78 4.04
C GLY A 204 -27.49 0.62 2.77
N PHE A 205 -26.16 0.68 2.86
CA PHE A 205 -25.25 0.48 1.72
C PHE A 205 -24.63 -0.92 1.66
N GLU A 206 -24.83 -1.76 2.66
CA GLU A 206 -24.24 -3.10 2.78
C GLU A 206 -24.57 -3.99 1.56
N GLN A 207 -25.82 -3.93 1.10
CA GLN A 207 -26.28 -4.71 -0.05
C GLN A 207 -25.52 -4.37 -1.35
N ARG A 208 -25.01 -3.14 -1.47
CA ARG A 208 -24.25 -2.69 -2.64
C ARG A 208 -22.81 -3.21 -2.66
N LEU A 209 -22.35 -3.82 -1.56
CA LEU A 209 -21.01 -4.44 -1.47
C LEU A 209 -21.00 -5.90 -1.93
N LYS A 210 -22.14 -6.58 -2.08
CA LYS A 210 -22.21 -7.96 -2.58
C LYS A 210 -21.41 -8.22 -3.88
N PRO A 211 -21.41 -7.32 -4.89
CA PRO A 211 -20.58 -7.51 -6.06
C PRO A 211 -19.07 -7.53 -5.78
N LEU A 212 -18.61 -6.93 -4.65
CA LEU A 212 -17.20 -6.90 -4.29
C LEU A 212 -16.62 -8.30 -4.04
N GLU A 213 -17.40 -9.23 -3.49
CA GLU A 213 -16.99 -10.64 -3.33
C GLU A 213 -16.64 -11.27 -4.68
N THR A 214 -17.50 -11.04 -5.69
CA THR A 214 -17.22 -11.50 -7.06
C THR A 214 -15.97 -10.84 -7.65
N VAL A 215 -15.81 -9.53 -7.44
CA VAL A 215 -14.64 -8.77 -7.91
C VAL A 215 -13.36 -9.28 -7.24
N MET A 216 -13.40 -9.56 -5.94
CA MET A 216 -12.28 -10.16 -5.21
C MET A 216 -11.92 -11.54 -5.77
N ARG A 217 -12.90 -12.42 -5.93
CA ARG A 217 -12.69 -13.76 -6.48
C ARG A 217 -12.08 -13.74 -7.90
N LEU A 218 -12.47 -12.75 -8.72
CA LEU A 218 -11.98 -12.62 -10.09
C LEU A 218 -10.56 -12.09 -10.17
N TRP A 219 -10.19 -11.12 -9.34
CA TRP A 219 -9.02 -10.29 -9.56
C TRP A 219 -8.14 -10.03 -8.34
N ALA A 220 -8.54 -10.46 -7.14
CA ALA A 220 -7.65 -10.35 -5.99
C ALA A 220 -6.43 -11.27 -6.16
N ASN A 221 -5.29 -10.79 -5.70
CA ASN A 221 -4.04 -11.52 -5.74
C ASN A 221 -3.53 -11.69 -4.31
N PRO A 222 -2.90 -12.82 -3.99
CA PRO A 222 -2.15 -12.93 -2.75
C PRO A 222 -1.02 -11.90 -2.70
N PRO A 223 -0.61 -11.45 -1.50
CA PRO A 223 0.36 -10.35 -1.33
C PRO A 223 1.70 -10.55 -2.04
N GLU A 224 2.12 -11.79 -2.24
CA GLU A 224 3.39 -12.17 -2.87
C GLU A 224 3.49 -11.67 -4.32
N ILE A 225 2.38 -11.69 -5.06
CA ILE A 225 2.36 -11.25 -6.46
C ILE A 225 2.67 -9.75 -6.60
N PRO A 226 1.99 -8.82 -5.93
CA PRO A 226 2.39 -7.42 -5.97
C PRO A 226 3.72 -7.16 -5.26
N ALA A 227 4.10 -7.93 -4.24
CA ALA A 227 5.40 -7.80 -3.58
C ALA A 227 6.57 -8.05 -4.55
N GLN A 228 6.48 -9.05 -5.42
CA GLN A 228 7.49 -9.27 -6.47
C GLN A 228 7.60 -8.10 -7.45
N LYS A 229 6.49 -7.38 -7.70
CA LYS A 229 6.53 -6.20 -8.55
C LYS A 229 7.15 -4.99 -7.84
N ALA A 230 6.89 -4.85 -6.54
CA ALA A 230 7.57 -3.87 -5.68
C ALA A 230 9.09 -4.16 -5.61
N LEU A 231 9.48 -5.44 -5.50
CA LEU A 231 10.87 -5.86 -5.55
C LEU A 231 11.56 -5.44 -6.86
N TRP A 232 10.89 -5.65 -8.00
CA TRP A 232 11.42 -5.20 -9.29
C TRP A 232 11.63 -3.68 -9.32
N LEU A 233 10.71 -2.89 -8.76
CA LEU A 233 10.86 -1.42 -8.64
C LEU A 233 12.04 -1.03 -7.76
N ALA A 234 12.33 -1.79 -6.72
CA ALA A 234 13.43 -1.54 -5.80
C ALA A 234 14.79 -2.00 -6.34
N SER A 235 14.82 -2.86 -7.35
CA SER A 235 16.03 -3.48 -7.89
C SER A 235 16.80 -2.59 -8.86
N SER A 236 18.00 -3.00 -9.24
CA SER A 236 18.84 -2.34 -10.25
C SER A 236 18.18 -2.28 -11.66
N ALA A 237 17.15 -3.06 -11.92
CA ALA A 237 16.39 -3.02 -13.19
C ALA A 237 15.71 -1.65 -13.45
N THR A 238 15.61 -0.82 -12.43
CA THR A 238 15.03 0.53 -12.49
C THR A 238 16.06 1.64 -12.19
N ASP A 239 17.35 1.33 -12.18
CA ASP A 239 18.39 2.35 -12.00
C ASP A 239 18.34 3.36 -13.15
N GLY A 240 18.57 4.63 -12.81
CA GLY A 240 18.45 5.75 -13.74
C GLY A 240 17.03 6.06 -14.22
N LYS A 241 16.01 5.42 -13.66
CA LYS A 241 14.60 5.69 -13.98
C LYS A 241 13.89 6.38 -12.83
N THR A 242 13.02 7.32 -13.16
CA THR A 242 12.08 7.97 -12.25
C THR A 242 10.74 8.16 -12.94
N GLY A 243 9.68 8.48 -12.21
CA GLY A 243 8.34 8.74 -12.78
C GLY A 243 7.62 7.50 -13.31
N LEU A 244 8.14 6.29 -13.08
CA LEU A 244 7.45 5.08 -13.53
C LEU A 244 6.14 4.89 -12.75
N MET A 245 5.08 4.64 -13.50
CA MET A 245 3.80 4.20 -12.96
C MET A 245 3.57 2.74 -13.33
N VAL A 246 3.54 1.87 -12.33
CA VAL A 246 3.47 0.41 -12.52
C VAL A 246 2.20 -0.14 -11.88
N SER A 247 1.50 -1.02 -12.59
CA SER A 247 0.29 -1.69 -12.10
C SER A 247 0.39 -3.20 -12.23
N VAL A 248 -0.09 -3.92 -11.22
CA VAL A 248 -0.21 -5.39 -11.24
C VAL A 248 -1.46 -5.81 -12.00
N LEU A 249 -2.56 -5.06 -11.86
CA LEU A 249 -3.81 -5.37 -12.57
C LEU A 249 -3.73 -4.87 -14.00
N THR A 250 -3.35 -5.76 -14.92
CA THR A 250 -3.28 -5.49 -16.35
C THR A 250 -4.54 -5.99 -17.07
N ARG A 251 -4.81 -5.48 -18.28
CA ARG A 251 -5.92 -5.98 -19.12
C ARG A 251 -5.86 -7.49 -19.34
N ARG A 252 -4.66 -8.06 -19.52
CA ARG A 252 -4.48 -9.52 -19.66
C ARG A 252 -4.93 -10.27 -18.41
N ARG A 253 -4.59 -9.79 -17.21
CA ARG A 253 -5.02 -10.41 -15.94
C ARG A 253 -6.52 -10.29 -15.74
N MET A 254 -7.11 -9.14 -16.09
CA MET A 254 -8.56 -8.96 -16.03
C MET A 254 -9.29 -9.96 -16.94
N MET A 255 -8.86 -10.12 -18.18
CA MET A 255 -9.40 -11.12 -19.12
C MET A 255 -9.22 -12.55 -18.62
N GLY A 256 -8.03 -12.86 -18.05
CA GLY A 256 -7.76 -14.16 -17.45
C GLY A 256 -8.69 -14.49 -16.28
N GLY A 257 -9.05 -13.52 -15.43
CA GLY A 257 -10.03 -13.68 -14.36
C GLY A 257 -11.43 -14.01 -14.90
N LEU A 258 -11.88 -13.27 -15.91
CA LEU A 258 -13.18 -13.52 -16.57
C LEU A 258 -13.23 -14.90 -17.22
N LEU A 259 -12.14 -15.32 -17.89
CA LEU A 259 -12.07 -16.64 -18.52
C LEU A 259 -12.13 -17.77 -17.47
N ARG A 260 -11.38 -17.65 -16.37
CA ARG A 260 -11.46 -18.63 -15.26
C ARG A 260 -12.88 -18.75 -14.70
N GLU A 261 -13.55 -17.63 -14.51
CA GLU A 261 -14.94 -17.63 -14.00
C GLU A 261 -15.91 -18.27 -15.01
N ALA A 262 -15.74 -18.01 -16.31
CA ALA A 262 -16.54 -18.64 -17.35
C ALA A 262 -16.34 -20.16 -17.35
N VAL A 263 -15.09 -20.63 -17.32
CA VAL A 263 -14.75 -22.06 -17.24
C VAL A 263 -15.34 -22.69 -15.97
N ARG A 264 -15.19 -22.03 -14.81
CA ARG A 264 -15.77 -22.49 -13.54
C ARG A 264 -17.28 -22.72 -13.64
N ARG A 265 -18.02 -21.76 -14.23
CA ARG A 265 -19.48 -21.88 -14.41
C ARG A 265 -19.86 -23.03 -15.32
N VAL A 266 -19.14 -23.22 -16.41
CA VAL A 266 -19.37 -24.31 -17.36
C VAL A 266 -19.07 -25.69 -16.74
N THR A 267 -18.00 -25.77 -15.93
CA THR A 267 -17.60 -27.03 -15.27
C THR A 267 -18.36 -27.32 -13.97
N GLY A 268 -19.26 -26.43 -13.53
CA GLY A 268 -20.01 -26.60 -12.29
C GLY A 268 -19.17 -26.55 -11.00
N GLN A 269 -17.93 -26.07 -11.06
CA GLN A 269 -17.06 -25.97 -9.88
C GLN A 269 -17.63 -24.94 -8.88
N PRO A 270 -17.57 -25.20 -7.57
CA PRO A 270 -18.03 -24.25 -6.57
C PRO A 270 -17.21 -22.96 -6.63
N ALA A 271 -17.85 -21.84 -6.32
CA ALA A 271 -17.12 -20.57 -6.15
C ALA A 271 -16.27 -20.66 -4.88
N ALA A 272 -15.04 -20.15 -4.94
CA ALA A 272 -14.29 -19.92 -3.72
C ALA A 272 -15.06 -18.91 -2.84
N ASP A 273 -15.29 -19.27 -1.60
CA ASP A 273 -15.96 -18.41 -0.64
C ASP A 273 -15.00 -17.30 -0.21
N THR A 274 -15.38 -16.05 -0.44
CA THR A 274 -14.62 -14.87 -0.06
C THR A 274 -15.53 -13.93 0.73
N PRO A 275 -16.00 -14.36 1.92
CA PRO A 275 -16.97 -13.59 2.68
C PRO A 275 -16.37 -12.23 3.09
N LEU A 276 -17.20 -11.20 2.98
CA LEU A 276 -16.91 -9.87 3.50
C LEU A 276 -17.44 -9.75 4.92
N ASP A 277 -16.62 -9.30 5.83
CA ASP A 277 -17.04 -8.82 7.14
C ASP A 277 -17.38 -7.34 7.02
N ILE A 278 -18.68 -7.04 7.03
CA ILE A 278 -19.19 -5.68 6.81
C ILE A 278 -19.62 -5.09 8.15
N ARG A 279 -18.90 -4.06 8.58
CA ARG A 279 -19.28 -3.24 9.73
C ARG A 279 -20.12 -2.06 9.28
N THR A 280 -21.36 -1.97 9.79
CA THR A 280 -22.25 -0.84 9.51
C THR A 280 -21.92 0.36 10.39
N LEU A 281 -21.85 1.54 9.79
CA LEU A 281 -21.71 2.82 10.47
C LEU A 281 -23.04 3.59 10.38
N THR A 282 -23.52 4.08 11.52
CA THR A 282 -24.63 5.04 11.56
C THR A 282 -24.15 6.40 11.07
N SER A 283 -24.97 7.08 10.24
CA SER A 283 -24.63 8.42 9.77
C SER A 283 -24.73 9.45 10.90
N GLU A 284 -23.86 10.46 10.92
CA GLU A 284 -23.89 11.54 11.90
C GLU A 284 -25.20 12.37 11.81
N HIS A 285 -25.92 12.33 10.69
CA HIS A 285 -27.16 13.08 10.44
C HIS A 285 -28.45 12.35 10.85
N GLN A 286 -28.38 11.17 11.49
CA GLN A 286 -29.54 10.43 12.01
C GLN A 286 -29.73 10.60 13.52
N GLN A 287 -29.03 11.54 14.15
CA GLN A 287 -29.13 11.81 15.59
C GLN A 287 -29.97 13.06 15.93
N ASP A 288 -30.76 13.60 14.96
CA ASP A 288 -31.75 14.65 15.21
C ASP A 288 -33.18 14.12 15.10
#